data_21c4cab9d345b65d884d2a2206b6cbaf
#
_entry.id   21c4cab9d345b65d884d2a2206b6cbaf
#
_cell.length_a   1.000
_cell.length_b   1.000
_cell.length_c   1.000
_cell.angle_alpha   90.00
_cell.angle_beta   90.00
_cell.angle_gamma   90.00
#
_symmetry.space_group_name_H-M   'P 1'
#
loop_
_entity.id
_entity.type
_entity.pdbx_description
1 polymer ?
#
loop_
_entity_poly.entity_id
_entity_poly.type
_entity_poly.pdbx_seq_one_letter_code
_entity_poly.pdbx_strand_id
1 'polypeptide(L)'
;MDIKLKRTYDPPETDDGYRVLVDHLWPRGIKKENLHADEWAKSIAPSTECRKAFNHDPERFENFVSAYTAELDSNPDAATFVTQLKQLAPTTVTLLFSDKDTVYNNAVILKKWLQAKLG
;
A
#
# COMPACT_ATOMS: atom_id res chain seq x y z
N MET A 1 10.05 13.24 -0.49
CA MET A 1 9.88 11.79 -0.23
C MET A 1 9.35 11.12 -1.50
N ASP A 2 10.11 10.18 -2.04
CA ASP A 2 9.66 9.40 -3.18
C ASP A 2 8.83 8.22 -2.71
N ILE A 3 7.71 7.96 -3.38
CA ILE A 3 6.87 6.79 -3.09
C ILE A 3 6.92 5.87 -4.31
N LYS A 4 7.47 4.68 -4.11
CA LYS A 4 7.58 3.65 -5.14
C LYS A 4 6.56 2.56 -4.92
N LEU A 5 6.21 1.86 -5.99
CA LEU A 5 5.40 0.64 -5.94
C LEU A 5 6.25 -0.53 -6.39
N LYS A 6 6.14 -1.65 -5.66
CA LYS A 6 6.90 -2.84 -5.99
C LYS A 6 6.11 -4.08 -5.57
N ARG A 7 6.17 -5.13 -6.39
CA ARG A 7 5.53 -6.38 -6.00
C ARG A 7 6.35 -7.08 -4.91
N THR A 8 5.64 -7.78 -4.02
CA THR A 8 6.28 -8.56 -2.96
C THR A 8 7.23 -9.63 -3.51
N TYR A 9 7.01 -10.06 -4.77
CA TYR A 9 7.82 -11.09 -5.43
C TYR A 9 9.03 -10.53 -6.17
N ASP A 10 9.16 -9.20 -6.25
CA ASP A 10 10.34 -8.57 -6.81
C ASP A 10 11.46 -8.56 -5.76
N PRO A 11 12.73 -8.66 -6.18
CA PRO A 11 13.82 -8.72 -5.21
C PRO A 11 13.98 -7.40 -4.45
N PRO A 12 14.24 -7.47 -3.13
CA PRO A 12 14.56 -6.28 -2.35
C PRO A 12 15.83 -5.59 -2.85
N GLU A 13 15.82 -4.25 -2.83
CA GLU A 13 16.95 -3.43 -3.26
C GLU A 13 17.24 -2.35 -2.22
N THR A 14 18.50 -1.92 -2.15
CA THR A 14 18.91 -0.91 -1.15
C THR A 14 18.22 0.44 -1.36
N ASP A 15 17.89 0.80 -2.61
CA ASP A 15 17.22 2.05 -2.92
C ASP A 15 15.70 2.00 -2.73
N ASP A 16 15.15 0.89 -2.26
CA ASP A 16 13.74 0.81 -1.87
C ASP A 16 13.41 1.68 -0.65
N GLY A 17 14.40 2.00 0.15
CA GLY A 17 14.19 2.79 1.36
C GLY A 17 13.33 2.08 2.39
N TYR A 18 12.33 2.78 2.93
CA TYR A 18 11.40 2.22 3.91
C TYR A 18 10.37 1.35 3.20
N ARG A 19 10.41 0.04 3.45
CA ARG A 19 9.57 -0.94 2.76
C ARG A 19 8.34 -1.27 3.60
N VAL A 20 7.14 -1.06 3.02
CA VAL A 20 5.86 -1.24 3.72
C VAL A 20 4.97 -2.20 2.94
N LEU A 21 4.57 -3.29 3.59
CA LEU A 21 3.56 -4.19 3.03
C LEU A 21 2.18 -3.56 3.24
N VAL A 22 1.43 -3.36 2.15
CA VAL A 22 0.15 -2.63 2.19
C VAL A 22 -1.06 -3.51 1.89
N ASP A 23 -0.88 -4.81 1.79
CA ASP A 23 -1.94 -5.79 1.61
C ASP A 23 -2.49 -6.27 2.95
N HIS A 24 -3.70 -6.81 2.94
CA HIS A 24 -4.33 -7.35 4.14
C HIS A 24 -3.81 -8.76 4.50
N LEU A 25 -3.17 -9.46 3.56
CA LEU A 25 -2.60 -10.78 3.77
C LEU A 25 -1.09 -10.78 3.51
N TRP A 26 -0.39 -11.64 4.24
CA TRP A 26 1.02 -11.88 3.98
C TRP A 26 1.19 -12.56 2.61
N PRO A 27 2.20 -12.18 1.83
CA PRO A 27 2.42 -12.78 0.51
C PRO A 27 2.72 -14.28 0.62
N ARG A 28 2.02 -15.06 -0.20
CA ARG A 28 2.15 -16.51 -0.19
C ARG A 28 3.56 -16.93 -0.62
N GLY A 29 4.16 -17.83 0.16
CA GLY A 29 5.46 -18.41 -0.17
C GLY A 29 6.67 -17.56 0.17
N ILE A 30 6.49 -16.38 0.78
CA ILE A 30 7.60 -15.52 1.16
C ILE A 30 7.77 -15.53 2.69
N LYS A 31 8.97 -15.90 3.14
CA LYS A 31 9.30 -15.86 4.55
C LYS A 31 9.54 -14.42 5.00
N LYS A 32 9.30 -14.15 6.28
CA LYS A 32 9.48 -12.82 6.87
C LYS A 32 10.90 -12.27 6.63
N GLU A 33 11.91 -13.10 6.82
CA GLU A 33 13.30 -12.71 6.60
C GLU A 33 13.65 -12.41 5.14
N ASN A 34 12.82 -12.83 4.20
CA ASN A 34 13.06 -12.63 2.77
C ASN A 34 12.31 -11.43 2.20
N LEU A 35 11.19 -11.02 2.81
CA LEU A 35 10.44 -9.86 2.33
C LEU A 35 11.14 -8.55 2.65
N HIS A 36 11.85 -8.49 3.76
CA HIS A 36 12.52 -7.28 4.24
C HIS A 36 11.56 -6.08 4.36
N ALA A 37 10.33 -6.34 4.82
CA ALA A 37 9.39 -5.27 5.11
C ALA A 37 9.75 -4.63 6.45
N ASP A 38 9.86 -3.31 6.47
CA ASP A 38 10.08 -2.56 7.70
C ASP A 38 8.78 -2.43 8.49
N GLU A 39 7.66 -2.49 7.80
CA GLU A 39 6.33 -2.37 8.41
C GLU A 39 5.31 -3.16 7.60
N TRP A 40 4.33 -3.74 8.28
CA TRP A 40 3.12 -4.27 7.66
C TRP A 40 1.94 -3.38 8.06
N ALA A 41 1.50 -2.53 7.13
CA ALA A 41 0.40 -1.58 7.36
C ALA A 41 -0.96 -2.25 7.10
N LYS A 42 -1.20 -3.37 7.78
CA LYS A 42 -2.39 -4.21 7.58
C LYS A 42 -3.69 -3.46 7.84
N SER A 43 -3.70 -2.60 8.85
CA SER A 43 -4.91 -1.89 9.28
C SER A 43 -5.38 -0.81 8.30
N ILE A 44 -4.54 -0.45 7.31
CA ILE A 44 -4.91 0.52 6.29
C ILE A 44 -5.11 -0.11 4.91
N ALA A 45 -5.09 -1.43 4.82
CA ALA A 45 -5.49 -2.13 3.61
C ALA A 45 -7.00 -1.94 3.38
N PRO A 46 -7.47 -2.09 2.12
CA PRO A 46 -8.91 -1.98 1.86
C PRO A 46 -9.71 -3.01 2.66
N SER A 47 -10.91 -2.64 3.08
CA SER A 47 -11.81 -3.55 3.78
C SER A 47 -12.20 -4.75 2.90
N THR A 48 -12.71 -5.80 3.53
CA THR A 48 -13.22 -6.97 2.81
C THR A 48 -14.33 -6.57 1.83
N GLU A 49 -15.24 -5.70 2.25
CA GLU A 49 -16.33 -5.22 1.39
C GLU A 49 -15.80 -4.48 0.17
N CYS A 50 -14.83 -3.61 0.38
CA CYS A 50 -14.20 -2.83 -0.68
C CYS A 50 -13.50 -3.75 -1.69
N ARG A 51 -12.75 -4.76 -1.22
CA ARG A 51 -12.05 -5.71 -2.07
C ARG A 51 -13.01 -6.60 -2.86
N LYS A 52 -14.09 -7.07 -2.22
CA LYS A 52 -15.11 -7.91 -2.90
C LYS A 52 -15.83 -7.13 -3.99
N ALA A 53 -16.15 -5.88 -3.74
CA ALA A 53 -16.83 -5.03 -4.73
C ALA A 53 -15.93 -4.78 -5.94
N PHE A 54 -14.63 -4.64 -5.74
CA PHE A 54 -13.68 -4.49 -6.84
C PHE A 54 -13.48 -5.80 -7.60
N ASN A 55 -13.27 -6.90 -6.87
CA ASN A 55 -13.09 -8.25 -7.41
C ASN A 55 -12.07 -8.34 -8.55
N HIS A 56 -10.95 -7.60 -8.45
CA HIS A 56 -9.89 -7.55 -9.46
C HIS A 56 -10.38 -7.21 -10.87
N ASP A 57 -11.51 -6.51 -10.98
CA ASP A 57 -12.11 -6.11 -12.25
C ASP A 57 -11.70 -4.68 -12.59
N PRO A 58 -10.86 -4.46 -13.63
CA PRO A 58 -10.42 -3.11 -13.99
C PRO A 58 -11.59 -2.15 -14.31
N GLU A 59 -12.73 -2.65 -14.78
CA GLU A 59 -13.90 -1.83 -15.05
C GLU A 59 -14.51 -1.25 -13.77
N ARG A 60 -14.22 -1.86 -12.62
CA ARG A 60 -14.70 -1.41 -11.31
C ARG A 60 -13.65 -0.60 -10.56
N PHE A 61 -12.52 -0.28 -11.20
CA PHE A 61 -11.42 0.38 -10.51
C PHE A 61 -11.78 1.79 -10.03
N GLU A 62 -12.55 2.55 -10.80
CA GLU A 62 -12.95 3.90 -10.37
C GLU A 62 -13.80 3.86 -9.10
N ASN A 63 -14.72 2.89 -9.01
CA ASN A 63 -15.50 2.67 -7.79
C ASN A 63 -14.59 2.25 -6.62
N PHE A 64 -13.60 1.43 -6.89
CA PHE A 64 -12.62 1.01 -5.89
C PHE A 64 -11.80 2.20 -5.39
N VAL A 65 -11.35 3.07 -6.29
CA VAL A 65 -10.62 4.31 -5.92
C VAL A 65 -11.47 5.14 -4.96
N SER A 66 -12.75 5.38 -5.29
CA SER A 66 -13.64 6.19 -4.45
C SER A 66 -13.88 5.55 -3.09
N ALA A 67 -14.15 4.25 -3.07
CA ALA A 67 -14.46 3.52 -1.83
C ALA A 67 -13.25 3.43 -0.91
N TYR A 68 -12.09 3.05 -1.45
CA TYR A 68 -10.89 2.92 -0.64
C TYR A 68 -10.38 4.29 -0.16
N THR A 69 -10.44 5.31 -0.99
CA THR A 69 -10.08 6.67 -0.58
C THR A 69 -10.95 7.14 0.58
N ALA A 70 -12.27 6.88 0.53
CA ALA A 70 -13.18 7.22 1.62
C ALA A 70 -12.82 6.47 2.91
N GLU A 71 -12.45 5.19 2.81
CA GLU A 71 -11.98 4.41 3.95
C GLU A 71 -10.72 5.03 4.56
N LEU A 72 -9.75 5.37 3.73
CA LEU A 72 -8.50 5.99 4.19
C LEU A 72 -8.75 7.33 4.88
N ASP A 73 -9.63 8.16 4.32
CA ASP A 73 -9.95 9.47 4.89
C ASP A 73 -10.58 9.36 6.28
N SER A 74 -11.32 8.29 6.55
CA SER A 74 -12.01 8.09 7.83
C SER A 74 -11.28 7.14 8.78
N ASN A 75 -10.16 6.56 8.36
CA ASN A 75 -9.41 5.59 9.16
C ASN A 75 -8.34 6.28 10.02
N PRO A 76 -8.48 6.28 11.37
CA PRO A 76 -7.46 6.89 12.23
C PRO A 76 -6.07 6.26 12.05
N ASP A 77 -6.00 4.99 11.71
CA ASP A 77 -4.70 4.32 11.48
C ASP A 77 -4.00 4.86 10.23
N ALA A 78 -4.76 5.27 9.22
CA ALA A 78 -4.20 5.90 8.03
C ALA A 78 -3.61 7.28 8.37
N ALA A 79 -4.29 8.07 9.18
CA ALA A 79 -3.78 9.35 9.67
C ALA A 79 -2.51 9.14 10.51
N THR A 80 -2.49 8.14 11.36
CA THR A 80 -1.31 7.77 12.17
C THR A 80 -0.14 7.38 11.28
N PHE A 81 -0.39 6.61 10.23
CA PHE A 81 0.63 6.21 9.27
C PHE A 81 1.27 7.42 8.57
N VAL A 82 0.46 8.39 8.16
CA VAL A 82 0.97 9.64 7.57
C VAL A 82 1.89 10.37 8.56
N THR A 83 1.45 10.52 9.81
CA THR A 83 2.25 11.17 10.85
C THR A 83 3.56 10.43 11.09
N GLN A 84 3.52 9.11 11.14
CA GLN A 84 4.69 8.25 11.31
C GLN A 84 5.70 8.46 10.17
N LEU A 85 5.24 8.48 8.93
CA LEU A 85 6.11 8.72 7.78
C LEU A 85 6.75 10.10 7.82
N LYS A 86 6.00 11.12 8.23
CA LYS A 86 6.55 12.47 8.39
C LYS A 86 7.64 12.51 9.44
N GLN A 87 7.48 11.78 10.55
CA GLN A 87 8.47 11.71 11.62
C GLN A 87 9.72 10.94 11.21
N LEU A 88 9.55 9.82 10.51
CA LEU A 88 10.66 9.02 10.01
C LEU A 88 11.42 9.74 8.90
N ALA A 89 10.71 10.54 8.10
CA ALA A 89 11.24 11.31 6.98
C ALA A 89 12.17 10.51 6.06
N PRO A 90 11.79 9.31 5.60
CA PRO A 90 12.64 8.54 4.70
C PRO A 90 12.73 9.24 3.34
N THR A 91 13.87 9.08 2.67
CA THR A 91 14.04 9.60 1.30
C THR A 91 13.07 8.90 0.34
N THR A 92 12.91 7.60 0.52
CA THR A 92 12.06 6.75 -0.32
C THR A 92 11.21 5.83 0.55
N VAL A 93 9.95 5.68 0.19
CA VAL A 93 9.03 4.67 0.73
C VAL A 93 8.62 3.76 -0.42
N THR A 94 8.74 2.46 -0.24
CA THR A 94 8.30 1.48 -1.23
C THR A 94 7.09 0.72 -0.68
N LEU A 95 5.95 0.85 -1.36
CA LEU A 95 4.73 0.15 -1.01
C LEU A 95 4.73 -1.21 -1.72
N LEU A 96 4.66 -2.28 -0.92
CA LEU A 96 4.72 -3.65 -1.42
C LEU A 96 3.32 -4.23 -1.54
N PHE A 97 3.03 -4.81 -2.69
CA PHE A 97 1.74 -5.45 -2.98
C PHE A 97 1.96 -6.76 -3.74
N SER A 98 1.01 -7.67 -3.64
CA SER A 98 1.15 -9.00 -4.26
C SER A 98 0.39 -9.15 -5.58
N ASP A 99 -0.57 -8.28 -5.88
CA ASP A 99 -1.38 -8.36 -7.09
C ASP A 99 -0.49 -8.42 -8.35
N LYS A 100 -0.89 -9.26 -9.30
CA LYS A 100 -0.21 -9.34 -10.60
C LYS A 100 -0.46 -8.10 -11.46
N ASP A 101 -1.62 -7.47 -11.27
CA ASP A 101 -1.97 -6.23 -11.97
C ASP A 101 -1.24 -5.07 -11.31
N THR A 102 -0.28 -4.49 -12.03
CA THR A 102 0.55 -3.39 -11.51
C THR A 102 -0.10 -2.02 -11.71
N VAL A 103 -1.21 -1.95 -12.40
CA VAL A 103 -1.93 -0.71 -12.71
C VAL A 103 -3.19 -0.56 -11.86
N TYR A 104 -4.00 -1.63 -11.75
CA TYR A 104 -5.29 -1.61 -11.07
C TYR A 104 -5.20 -2.39 -9.76
N ASN A 105 -4.62 -1.77 -8.73
CA ASN A 105 -4.46 -2.40 -7.42
C ASN A 105 -4.57 -1.36 -6.30
N ASN A 106 -4.65 -1.85 -5.06
CA ASN A 106 -4.78 -1.01 -3.87
C ASN A 106 -3.57 -0.09 -3.63
N ALA A 107 -2.37 -0.56 -3.94
CA ALA A 107 -1.15 0.21 -3.69
C ALA A 107 -1.09 1.48 -4.55
N VAL A 108 -1.61 1.43 -5.78
CA VAL A 108 -1.70 2.59 -6.66
C VAL A 108 -2.58 3.68 -6.02
N ILE A 109 -3.69 3.29 -5.43
CA ILE A 109 -4.62 4.22 -4.77
C ILE A 109 -3.95 4.81 -3.52
N LEU A 110 -3.34 3.96 -2.70
CA LEU A 110 -2.67 4.41 -1.47
C LEU A 110 -1.52 5.36 -1.79
N LYS A 111 -0.76 5.10 -2.83
CA LYS A 111 0.32 6.01 -3.25
C LYS A 111 -0.21 7.41 -3.53
N LYS A 112 -1.28 7.53 -4.31
CA LYS A 112 -1.87 8.83 -4.63
C LYS A 112 -2.38 9.53 -3.39
N TRP A 113 -3.04 8.78 -2.50
CA TRP A 113 -3.54 9.32 -1.25
C TRP A 113 -2.41 9.85 -0.37
N LEU A 114 -1.32 9.08 -0.23
CA LEU A 114 -0.15 9.49 0.53
C LEU A 114 0.53 10.72 -0.07
N GLN A 115 0.66 10.78 -1.39
CA GLN A 115 1.25 11.94 -2.07
C GLN A 115 0.49 13.22 -1.76
N ALA A 116 -0.84 13.15 -1.71
CA ALA A 116 -1.67 14.29 -1.36
C ALA A 116 -1.50 14.71 0.10
N LYS A 117 -1.31 13.75 1.02
CA LYS A 117 -1.18 14.04 2.46
C LYS A 117 0.24 14.47 2.84
N LEU A 118 1.25 13.98 2.15
CA LEU A 118 2.67 14.25 2.45
C LEU A 118 3.20 15.45 1.68
N GLY A 119 2.57 15.75 0.58
CA GLY A 119 2.99 16.79 -0.33
C GLY A 119 2.79 18.17 0.16
#